data_971e08c4a1cea2dd6340de2153654e63
#
_entry.id   971e08c4a1cea2dd6340de2153654e63
#
_cell.length_a   1.000
_cell.length_b   1.000
_cell.length_c   1.000
_cell.angle_alpha   90.00
_cell.angle_beta   90.00
_cell.angle_gamma   90.00
#
_symmetry.space_group_name_H-M   'P 1'
#
loop_
_entity.id
_entity.type
_entity.pdbx_description
1 polymer ?
#
loop_
_entity_poly.entity_id
_entity_poly.type
_entity_poly.pdbx_seq_one_letter_code
_entity_poly.pdbx_strand_id
1 'polypeptide(L)'
;MRFIQEFGYTVKVGQEEAHQKWLMENEDKLAKSHPKGTRYLGTFATVFATDKQAGNYRTFVELDSYAALDRLAAAGKDASSEFARLNREWSGFGDYDLNAPWSNSLYKAVVDATVWDPPIG
;
A
#
# COMPACT_ATOMS: atom_id res chain seq x y z
N MET A 1 -6.84 -17.57 -6.56
CA MET A 1 -6.60 -17.39 -5.11
C MET A 1 -6.28 -15.93 -4.86
N ARG A 2 -6.88 -15.35 -3.84
CA ARG A 2 -6.78 -13.91 -3.61
C ARG A 2 -6.01 -13.61 -2.34
N PHE A 3 -5.14 -12.60 -2.41
CA PHE A 3 -4.36 -12.12 -1.27
C PHE A 3 -4.60 -10.63 -1.08
N ILE A 4 -4.44 -10.15 0.15
CA ILE A 4 -4.45 -8.72 0.46
C ILE A 4 -3.21 -8.43 1.27
N GLN A 5 -2.42 -7.46 0.81
CA GLN A 5 -1.27 -6.95 1.56
C GLN A 5 -1.68 -5.69 2.31
N GLU A 6 -1.36 -5.66 3.58
CA GLU A 6 -1.53 -4.48 4.44
C GLU A 6 -0.16 -3.95 4.81
N PHE A 7 0.12 -2.71 4.43
CA PHE A 7 1.35 -2.03 4.80
C PHE A 7 1.00 -0.88 5.74
N GLY A 8 1.50 -0.94 6.97
CA GLY A 8 1.30 0.11 7.97
C GLY A 8 2.55 0.97 8.11
N TYR A 9 2.39 2.27 8.25
CA TYR A 9 3.50 3.20 8.39
C TYR A 9 3.11 4.42 9.20
N THR A 10 4.12 5.16 9.62
CA THR A 10 3.95 6.42 10.35
C THR A 10 4.45 7.55 9.45
N VAL A 11 3.70 8.64 9.38
CA VAL A 11 4.11 9.83 8.64
C VAL A 11 5.00 10.68 9.55
N LYS A 12 6.05 11.27 8.97
CA LYS A 12 6.95 12.18 9.71
C LYS A 12 6.16 13.31 10.34
N VAL A 13 6.55 13.67 11.56
CA VAL A 13 5.92 14.77 12.28
C VAL A 13 6.03 16.05 11.45
N GLY A 14 4.90 16.74 11.29
CA GLY A 14 4.82 17.95 10.49
C GLY A 14 4.55 17.74 9.01
N GLN A 15 4.51 16.48 8.54
CA GLN A 15 4.27 16.15 7.14
C GLN A 15 2.86 15.62 6.86
N GLU A 16 1.99 15.60 7.86
CA GLU A 16 0.66 15.01 7.74
C GLU A 16 -0.17 15.69 6.66
N GLU A 17 -0.17 17.01 6.61
CA GLU A 17 -0.93 17.76 5.60
C GLU A 17 -0.36 17.56 4.20
N ALA A 18 0.97 17.58 4.08
CA ALA A 18 1.63 17.36 2.80
C ALA A 18 1.35 15.94 2.28
N HIS A 19 1.35 14.95 3.17
CA HIS A 19 1.01 13.57 2.85
C HIS A 19 -0.43 13.47 2.32
N GLN A 20 -1.37 14.08 3.01
CA GLN A 20 -2.78 14.09 2.58
C GLN A 20 -2.93 14.77 1.23
N LYS A 21 -2.29 15.90 1.03
CA LYS A 21 -2.32 16.62 -0.24
C LYS A 21 -1.76 15.78 -1.38
N TRP A 22 -0.63 15.11 -1.14
CA TRP A 22 -0.03 14.24 -2.14
C TRP A 22 -0.99 13.12 -2.56
N LEU A 23 -1.64 12.47 -1.59
CA LEU A 23 -2.63 11.43 -1.88
C LEU A 23 -3.81 11.99 -2.69
N MET A 24 -4.33 13.16 -2.32
CA MET A 24 -5.42 13.79 -3.08
C MET A 24 -5.04 14.02 -4.53
N GLU A 25 -3.79 14.39 -4.78
CA GLU A 25 -3.31 14.70 -6.14
C GLU A 25 -2.87 13.47 -6.93
N ASN A 26 -2.46 12.40 -6.27
CA ASN A 26 -1.74 11.30 -6.92
C ASN A 26 -2.34 9.91 -6.71
N GLU A 27 -3.30 9.73 -5.79
CA GLU A 27 -3.81 8.39 -5.47
C GLU A 27 -4.39 7.68 -6.70
N ASP A 28 -5.09 8.41 -7.57
CA ASP A 28 -5.64 7.85 -8.80
C ASP A 28 -4.52 7.37 -9.75
N LYS A 29 -3.47 8.16 -9.88
CA LYS A 29 -2.31 7.80 -10.70
C LYS A 29 -1.58 6.59 -10.10
N LEU A 30 -1.46 6.55 -8.78
CA LEU A 30 -0.85 5.44 -8.08
C LEU A 30 -1.62 4.15 -8.35
N ALA A 31 -2.95 4.20 -8.23
CA ALA A 31 -3.80 3.05 -8.52
C ALA A 31 -3.63 2.54 -9.94
N LYS A 32 -3.61 3.46 -10.92
CA LYS A 32 -3.46 3.10 -12.33
C LYS A 32 -2.09 2.57 -12.68
N SER A 33 -1.06 2.90 -11.92
CA SER A 33 0.32 2.48 -12.18
C SER A 33 0.67 1.12 -11.60
N HIS A 34 -0.19 0.53 -10.79
CA HIS A 34 0.07 -0.78 -10.19
C HIS A 34 0.18 -1.86 -11.27
N PRO A 35 1.15 -2.79 -11.12
CA PRO A 35 1.36 -3.82 -12.14
C PRO A 35 0.18 -4.78 -12.23
N LYS A 36 0.12 -5.50 -13.36
CA LYS A 36 -0.92 -6.47 -13.64
C LYS A 36 -1.03 -7.50 -12.51
N GLY A 37 -2.25 -7.85 -12.15
CA GLY A 37 -2.52 -8.81 -11.07
C GLY A 37 -2.51 -8.19 -9.69
N THR A 38 -2.36 -6.88 -9.61
CA THR A 38 -2.41 -6.14 -8.35
C THR A 38 -3.43 -5.02 -8.46
N ARG A 39 -4.01 -4.63 -7.33
CA ARG A 39 -4.96 -3.53 -7.28
C ARG A 39 -4.78 -2.75 -5.99
N TYR A 40 -4.44 -1.47 -6.13
CA TYR A 40 -4.37 -0.56 -4.99
C TYR A 40 -5.80 -0.31 -4.49
N LEU A 41 -6.04 -0.59 -3.22
CA LEU A 41 -7.37 -0.44 -2.61
C LEU A 41 -7.53 0.88 -1.88
N GLY A 42 -6.44 1.50 -1.46
CA GLY A 42 -6.49 2.78 -0.79
C GLY A 42 -5.55 2.89 0.39
N THR A 43 -5.41 4.11 0.88
CA THR A 43 -4.64 4.44 2.07
C THR A 43 -5.57 5.07 3.09
N PHE A 44 -5.50 4.60 4.33
CA PHE A 44 -6.44 4.95 5.38
C PHE A 44 -5.68 5.41 6.61
N ALA A 45 -6.22 6.41 7.29
CA ALA A 45 -5.72 6.82 8.59
C ALA A 45 -6.36 5.92 9.66
N THR A 46 -5.55 5.45 10.61
CA THR A 46 -6.05 4.65 11.72
C THR A 46 -6.79 5.55 12.71
N VAL A 47 -8.06 5.25 12.95
CA VAL A 47 -8.84 5.95 13.97
C VAL A 47 -8.55 5.34 15.35
N PHE A 48 -8.59 4.01 15.45
CA PHE A 48 -8.09 3.30 16.62
C PHE A 48 -7.66 1.89 16.20
N ALA A 49 -6.73 1.31 16.94
CA ALA A 49 -6.28 -0.05 16.71
C ALA A 49 -5.74 -0.61 18.03
N THR A 50 -5.91 -1.93 18.22
CA THR A 50 -5.27 -2.62 19.34
C THR A 50 -3.79 -2.84 19.07
N ASP A 51 -3.40 -2.95 17.79
CA ASP A 51 -1.99 -3.06 17.38
C ASP A 51 -1.41 -1.67 17.17
N LYS A 52 -0.73 -1.17 18.19
CA LYS A 52 -0.11 0.17 18.17
C LYS A 52 1.24 0.19 17.46
N GLN A 53 1.77 -1.00 17.09
CA GLN A 53 3.06 -1.09 16.43
C GLN A 53 2.96 -1.03 14.91
N ALA A 54 1.76 -0.98 14.36
CA ALA A 54 1.55 -1.07 12.92
C ALA A 54 1.55 0.28 12.20
N GLY A 55 1.71 1.39 12.91
CA GLY A 55 1.72 2.73 12.32
C GLY A 55 0.34 3.37 12.27
N ASN A 56 0.32 4.66 11.91
CA ASN A 56 -0.90 5.48 11.94
C ASN A 56 -1.68 5.43 10.62
N TYR A 57 -1.06 4.95 9.57
CA TYR A 57 -1.66 4.85 8.23
C TYR A 57 -1.54 3.43 7.73
N ARG A 58 -2.52 3.00 6.94
CA ARG A 58 -2.56 1.65 6.38
C ARG A 58 -2.85 1.73 4.89
N THR A 59 -2.08 1.02 4.09
CA THR A 59 -2.32 0.89 2.67
C THR A 59 -2.64 -0.57 2.35
N PHE A 60 -3.69 -0.78 1.56
CA PHE A 60 -4.12 -2.12 1.17
C PHE A 60 -3.97 -2.31 -0.32
N VAL A 61 -3.38 -3.45 -0.70
CA VAL A 61 -3.21 -3.86 -2.09
C VAL A 61 -3.72 -5.28 -2.25
N GLU A 62 -4.60 -5.49 -3.22
CA GLU A 62 -5.09 -6.82 -3.56
C GLU A 62 -4.17 -7.46 -4.60
N LEU A 63 -3.93 -8.76 -4.45
CA LEU A 63 -3.06 -9.54 -5.32
C LEU A 63 -3.83 -10.76 -5.81
N ASP A 64 -3.73 -11.07 -7.11
CA ASP A 64 -4.38 -12.25 -7.70
C ASP A 64 -3.67 -13.54 -7.35
N SER A 65 -2.40 -13.48 -6.93
CA SER A 65 -1.58 -14.64 -6.62
C SER A 65 -0.43 -14.23 -5.72
N TYR A 66 0.19 -15.20 -5.07
CA TYR A 66 1.41 -14.96 -4.31
C TYR A 66 2.54 -14.40 -5.20
N ALA A 67 2.60 -14.88 -6.44
CA ALA A 67 3.62 -14.43 -7.41
C ALA A 67 3.48 -12.95 -7.78
N ALA A 68 2.30 -12.34 -7.55
CA ALA A 68 2.12 -10.91 -7.82
C ALA A 68 3.02 -10.04 -6.94
N LEU A 69 3.49 -10.53 -5.78
CA LEU A 69 4.47 -9.82 -4.98
C LEU A 69 5.77 -9.56 -5.74
N ASP A 70 6.19 -10.52 -6.57
CA ASP A 70 7.39 -10.36 -7.39
C ASP A 70 7.18 -9.27 -8.45
N ARG A 71 5.98 -9.17 -9.00
CA ARG A 71 5.65 -8.11 -9.96
C ARG A 71 5.66 -6.74 -9.30
N LEU A 72 5.15 -6.63 -8.07
CA LEU A 72 5.22 -5.38 -7.30
C LEU A 72 6.67 -4.98 -7.04
N ALA A 73 7.49 -5.94 -6.60
CA ALA A 73 8.90 -5.68 -6.32
C ALA A 73 9.63 -5.24 -7.58
N ALA A 74 9.41 -5.92 -8.71
CA ALA A 74 10.04 -5.58 -9.98
C ALA A 74 9.62 -4.19 -10.46
N ALA A 75 8.33 -3.85 -10.35
CA ALA A 75 7.83 -2.53 -10.74
C ALA A 75 8.43 -1.42 -9.88
N GLY A 76 8.60 -1.66 -8.58
CA GLY A 76 9.20 -0.70 -7.66
C GLY A 76 10.70 -0.47 -7.92
N LYS A 77 11.38 -1.46 -8.51
CA LYS A 77 12.81 -1.36 -8.85
C LYS A 77 13.05 -0.77 -10.24
N ASP A 78 12.04 -0.74 -11.08
CA ASP A 78 12.15 -0.18 -12.43
C ASP A 78 12.09 1.33 -12.36
N ALA A 79 13.26 1.98 -12.35
CA ALA A 79 13.38 3.43 -12.18
C ALA A 79 12.64 4.23 -13.26
N SER A 80 12.35 3.62 -14.41
CA SER A 80 11.61 4.27 -15.50
C SER A 80 10.09 4.19 -15.32
N SER A 81 9.59 3.36 -14.40
CA SER A 81 8.16 3.17 -14.23
C SER A 81 7.51 4.32 -13.46
N GLU A 82 6.28 4.63 -13.83
CA GLU A 82 5.43 5.57 -13.10
C GLU A 82 5.23 5.11 -11.66
N PHE A 83 5.03 3.80 -11.47
CA PHE A 83 4.86 3.20 -10.16
C PHE A 83 6.06 3.47 -9.24
N ALA A 84 7.27 3.26 -9.74
CA ALA A 84 8.49 3.50 -8.96
C ALA A 84 8.64 4.99 -8.61
N ARG A 85 8.33 5.88 -9.55
CA ARG A 85 8.39 7.32 -9.32
C ARG A 85 7.43 7.75 -8.21
N LEU A 86 6.17 7.29 -8.30
CA LEU A 86 5.16 7.63 -7.30
C LEU A 86 5.50 7.05 -5.94
N ASN A 87 6.03 5.83 -5.91
CA ASN A 87 6.45 5.21 -4.65
C ASN A 87 7.59 5.97 -3.97
N ARG A 88 8.53 6.49 -4.74
CA ARG A 88 9.62 7.30 -4.17
C ARG A 88 9.08 8.57 -3.52
N GLU A 89 8.16 9.26 -4.20
CA GLU A 89 7.54 10.47 -3.65
C GLU A 89 6.76 10.15 -2.39
N TRP A 90 5.96 9.10 -2.44
CA TRP A 90 5.10 8.69 -1.33
C TRP A 90 5.93 8.28 -0.11
N SER A 91 6.96 7.45 -0.33
CA SER A 91 7.80 6.97 0.77
C SER A 91 8.58 8.09 1.45
N GLY A 92 8.74 9.23 0.78
CA GLY A 92 9.37 10.41 1.38
C GLY A 92 8.61 10.97 2.59
N PHE A 93 7.33 10.68 2.72
CA PHE A 93 6.54 11.12 3.88
C PHE A 93 6.65 10.16 5.07
N GLY A 94 7.11 8.94 4.84
CA GLY A 94 7.18 7.92 5.87
C GLY A 94 8.34 8.14 6.83
N ASP A 95 8.11 7.86 8.10
CA ASP A 95 9.13 7.84 9.12
C ASP A 95 9.60 6.39 9.27
N TYR A 96 10.82 6.11 8.85
CA TYR A 96 11.42 4.78 8.89
C TYR A 96 12.52 4.67 9.94
N ASP A 97 12.52 5.57 10.91
CA ASP A 97 13.37 5.43 12.07
C ASP A 97 13.06 4.13 12.80
N LEU A 98 14.07 3.56 13.47
CA LEU A 98 13.95 2.28 14.17
C LEU A 98 12.81 2.25 15.19
N ASN A 99 12.44 3.40 15.74
CA ASN A 99 11.40 3.50 16.76
C ASN A 99 10.03 3.85 16.19
N ALA A 100 9.93 4.17 14.90
CA ALA A 100 8.65 4.51 14.30
C ALA A 100 7.86 3.24 13.97
N PRO A 101 6.59 3.13 14.38
CA PRO A 101 5.80 1.94 14.07
C PRO A 101 5.59 1.75 12.57
N TRP A 102 5.78 0.52 12.11
CA TRP A 102 5.48 0.11 10.75
C TRP A 102 5.13 -1.38 10.76
N SER A 103 4.44 -1.84 9.71
CA SER A 103 4.08 -3.25 9.59
C SER A 103 3.91 -3.64 8.13
N ASN A 104 4.03 -4.92 7.87
CA ASN A 104 3.75 -5.48 6.56
C ASN A 104 3.14 -6.86 6.77
N SER A 105 1.90 -7.04 6.35
CA SER A 105 1.16 -8.28 6.55
C SER A 105 0.54 -8.71 5.24
N LEU A 106 0.52 -10.02 5.01
CA LEU A 106 -0.10 -10.60 3.83
C LEU A 106 -1.18 -11.57 4.29
N TYR A 107 -2.39 -11.38 3.77
CA TYR A 107 -3.55 -12.19 4.09
C TYR A 107 -3.98 -12.96 2.86
N LYS A 108 -4.37 -14.20 3.05
CA LYS A 108 -4.92 -15.05 1.99
C LYS A 108 -6.41 -15.22 2.23
N ALA A 109 -7.21 -15.12 1.18
CA ALA A 109 -8.63 -15.41 1.30
C ALA A 109 -8.82 -16.85 1.80
N VAL A 110 -9.71 -17.03 2.79
CA VAL A 110 -9.96 -18.35 3.36
C VAL A 110 -10.69 -19.24 2.36
N VAL A 111 -11.56 -18.64 1.53
CA VAL A 111 -12.26 -19.33 0.45
C VAL A 111 -11.98 -18.60 -0.87
N ASP A 112 -12.03 -19.32 -1.99
CA ASP A 112 -11.74 -18.72 -3.30
C ASP A 112 -12.74 -17.62 -3.66
N ALA A 113 -14.01 -17.84 -3.39
CA ALA A 113 -15.05 -16.85 -3.59
C ALA A 113 -15.30 -16.12 -2.28
N THR A 114 -14.74 -14.93 -2.14
CA THR A 114 -15.03 -14.07 -0.99
C THR A 114 -16.11 -13.06 -1.37
N VAL A 115 -16.85 -12.59 -0.37
CA VAL A 115 -17.86 -11.56 -0.61
C VAL A 115 -17.25 -10.25 -1.11
N TRP A 116 -15.95 -10.13 -1.00
CA TRP A 116 -15.23 -8.94 -1.43
C TRP A 116 -14.77 -9.06 -2.89
N ASP A 117 -15.75 -9.26 -3.76
CA ASP A 117 -15.58 -9.25 -5.20
C ASP A 117 -16.12 -7.95 -5.77
N PRO A 118 -15.70 -7.51 -6.91
CA PRO A 118 -15.30 -8.23 -8.11
C PRO A 118 -13.81 -8.60 -8.17
N PRO A 119 -13.45 -9.58 -9.02
CA PRO A 119 -12.06 -9.93 -9.25
C PRO A 119 -11.31 -8.79 -9.93
N ILE A 120 -9.98 -8.83 -9.81
CA ILE A 120 -9.09 -7.89 -10.48
C ILE A 120 -9.21 -8.11 -11.97
N GLY A 121 -9.70 -7.10 -12.68
CA GLY A 121 -9.91 -7.15 -14.12
C GLY A 121 -8.74 -6.64 -14.90
#